data_42e2a38dd32e27798fb95854040d1be5
#
_entry.id   42e2a38dd32e27798fb95854040d1be5
#
_cell.length_a   1.000
_cell.length_b   1.000
_cell.length_c   1.000
_cell.angle_alpha   90.00
_cell.angle_beta   90.00
_cell.angle_gamma   90.00
#
_symmetry.space_group_name_H-M   'P 1'
#
loop_
_entity.id
_entity.type
_entity.pdbx_description
1 polymer ?
#
loop_
_entity_poly.entity_id
_entity_poly.type
_entity_poly.pdbx_seq_one_letter_code
_entity_poly.pdbx_strand_id
1 'polypeptide(L)'
;MTTQTIKFHMKPETFKQNAAISLQDKPLRKSLRTAMDMLMTKRKAVLTDEEELQSLRDLCEHVRQRSLSKLPTLLEQLEENLTKLGVKVHWAETPAEACEIIHDIITAKNGKLMVKGKSMVSEEIEL
;
A
#
# COMPACT_ATOMS: atom_id res chain seq x y z
N MET A 1 -19.02 -14.69 -19.34
CA MET A 1 -19.11 -14.21 -17.95
C MET A 1 -18.43 -12.86 -17.91
N THR A 2 -19.21 -11.79 -17.76
CA THR A 2 -18.70 -10.42 -17.76
C THR A 2 -18.15 -10.14 -16.36
N THR A 3 -16.84 -10.04 -16.26
CA THR A 3 -16.17 -9.67 -14.99
C THR A 3 -16.50 -8.20 -14.72
N GLN A 4 -17.38 -7.91 -13.77
CA GLN A 4 -17.62 -6.55 -13.30
C GLN A 4 -16.36 -6.09 -12.57
N THR A 5 -15.66 -5.14 -13.15
CA THR A 5 -14.57 -4.43 -12.49
C THR A 5 -15.19 -3.53 -11.43
N ILE A 6 -15.03 -3.89 -10.16
CA ILE A 6 -15.44 -3.02 -9.04
C ILE A 6 -14.41 -1.91 -8.96
N LYS A 7 -14.74 -0.73 -9.50
CA LYS A 7 -13.94 0.48 -9.31
C LYS A 7 -14.22 1.02 -7.91
N PHE A 8 -13.27 0.88 -7.02
CA PHE A 8 -13.29 1.56 -5.73
C PHE A 8 -12.89 3.04 -5.92
N HIS A 9 -13.85 3.87 -6.25
CA HIS A 9 -13.66 5.31 -6.16
C HIS A 9 -13.94 5.74 -4.72
N MET A 10 -12.90 6.00 -3.96
CA MET A 10 -13.04 6.72 -2.68
C MET A 10 -13.43 8.16 -2.99
N LYS A 11 -14.73 8.45 -2.90
CA LYS A 11 -15.25 9.82 -3.01
C LYS A 11 -15.39 10.40 -1.61
N PRO A 12 -14.52 11.33 -1.19
CA PRO A 12 -14.56 11.92 0.16
C PRO A 12 -15.93 12.53 0.49
N GLU A 13 -16.61 13.09 -0.50
CA GLU A 13 -17.93 13.69 -0.38
C GLU A 13 -19.04 12.71 0.00
N THR A 14 -18.90 11.43 -0.33
CA THR A 14 -19.88 10.38 0.01
C THR A 14 -19.51 9.60 1.27
N PHE A 15 -18.35 9.86 1.86
CA PHE A 15 -17.85 9.09 3.00
C PHE A 15 -18.83 9.02 4.18
N LYS A 16 -19.39 10.17 4.59
CA LYS A 16 -20.35 10.22 5.72
C LYS A 16 -21.59 9.40 5.46
N GLN A 17 -22.12 9.44 4.23
CA GLN A 17 -23.30 8.68 3.83
C GLN A 17 -23.00 7.18 3.81
N ASN A 18 -21.89 6.76 3.21
CA ASN A 18 -21.47 5.37 3.16
C ASN A 18 -21.17 4.81 4.56
N ALA A 19 -20.53 5.60 5.41
CA ALA A 19 -20.28 5.25 6.80
C ALA A 19 -21.59 5.04 7.58
N ALA A 20 -22.58 5.93 7.39
CA ALA A 20 -23.90 5.81 8.03
C ALA A 20 -24.61 4.50 7.62
N ILE A 21 -24.54 4.12 6.34
CA ILE A 21 -25.09 2.85 5.84
C ILE A 21 -24.35 1.67 6.46
N SER A 22 -23.02 1.66 6.42
CA SER A 22 -22.20 0.58 6.96
C SER A 22 -22.38 0.39 8.47
N LEU A 23 -22.67 1.46 9.21
CA LEU A 23 -22.96 1.42 10.64
C LEU A 23 -24.28 0.71 10.97
N GLN A 24 -25.20 0.57 10.01
CA GLN A 24 -26.43 -0.20 10.18
C GLN A 24 -26.24 -1.70 9.91
N ASP A 25 -25.14 -2.09 9.25
CA ASP A 25 -24.83 -3.49 8.97
C ASP A 25 -24.30 -4.18 10.24
N LYS A 26 -25.21 -4.81 10.98
CA LYS A 26 -24.87 -5.53 12.21
C LYS A 26 -23.92 -6.71 12.01
N PRO A 27 -24.06 -7.55 10.96
CA PRO A 27 -23.11 -8.61 10.64
C PRO A 27 -21.70 -8.07 10.38
N LEU A 28 -21.55 -7.05 9.54
CA LEU A 28 -20.28 -6.39 9.26
C LEU A 28 -19.62 -5.88 10.55
N ARG A 29 -20.36 -5.14 11.36
CA ARG A 29 -19.87 -4.60 12.63
C ARG A 29 -19.41 -5.69 13.60
N LYS A 30 -20.15 -6.80 13.68
CA LYS A 30 -19.78 -7.95 14.52
C LYS A 30 -18.48 -8.57 14.02
N SER A 31 -18.34 -8.80 12.72
CA SER A 31 -17.13 -9.37 12.12
C SER A 31 -15.91 -8.48 12.36
N LEU A 32 -16.03 -7.17 12.13
CA LEU A 32 -14.95 -6.21 12.37
C LEU A 32 -14.55 -6.17 13.86
N ARG A 33 -15.54 -6.17 14.77
CA ARG A 33 -15.26 -6.20 16.21
C ARG A 33 -14.51 -7.46 16.60
N THR A 34 -14.98 -8.64 16.18
CA THR A 34 -14.32 -9.91 16.48
C THR A 34 -12.87 -9.93 15.96
N ALA A 35 -12.64 -9.47 14.73
CA ALA A 35 -11.29 -9.39 14.16
C ALA A 35 -10.39 -8.42 14.96
N MET A 36 -10.88 -7.25 15.32
CA MET A 36 -10.13 -6.27 16.11
C MET A 36 -9.81 -6.77 17.51
N ASP A 37 -10.78 -7.36 18.20
CA ASP A 37 -10.59 -7.90 19.56
C ASP A 37 -9.55 -9.03 19.56
N MET A 38 -9.56 -9.90 18.54
CA MET A 38 -8.55 -10.95 18.36
C MET A 38 -7.14 -10.35 18.13
N LEU A 39 -7.02 -9.35 17.26
CA LEU A 39 -5.74 -8.69 16.98
C LEU A 39 -5.21 -7.96 18.22
N MET A 40 -6.08 -7.26 18.95
CA MET A 40 -5.71 -6.57 20.20
C MET A 40 -5.27 -7.55 21.28
N THR A 41 -5.92 -8.70 21.39
CA THR A 41 -5.54 -9.75 22.35
C THR A 41 -4.15 -10.30 22.01
N LYS A 42 -3.89 -10.62 20.74
CA LYS A 42 -2.57 -11.08 20.28
C LYS A 42 -1.49 -10.02 20.53
N ARG A 43 -1.78 -8.76 20.21
CA ARG A 43 -0.86 -7.65 20.46
C ARG A 43 -0.50 -7.52 21.94
N LYS A 44 -1.50 -7.54 22.84
CA LYS A 44 -1.29 -7.46 24.28
C LYS A 44 -0.48 -8.64 24.85
N ALA A 45 -0.62 -9.82 24.28
CA ALA A 45 0.13 -10.99 24.70
C ALA A 45 1.62 -10.92 24.37
N VAL A 46 1.98 -10.20 23.30
CA VAL A 46 3.37 -10.03 22.86
C VAL A 46 4.02 -8.78 23.49
N LEU A 47 3.25 -7.69 23.61
CA LEU A 47 3.73 -6.40 24.10
C LEU A 47 3.22 -6.19 25.52
N THR A 48 3.91 -6.81 26.48
CA THR A 48 3.52 -6.81 27.91
C THR A 48 4.21 -5.73 28.72
N ASP A 49 5.36 -5.25 28.25
CA ASP A 49 6.16 -4.20 28.89
C ASP A 49 5.97 -2.88 28.14
N GLU A 50 5.40 -1.88 28.81
CA GLU A 50 5.12 -0.57 28.20
C GLU A 50 6.40 0.27 28.00
N GLU A 51 7.40 0.11 28.86
CA GLU A 51 8.69 0.80 28.75
C GLU A 51 9.50 0.26 27.56
N GLU A 52 9.54 -1.07 27.41
CA GLU A 52 10.14 -1.73 26.24
C GLU A 52 9.41 -1.32 24.96
N LEU A 53 8.07 -1.32 24.98
CA LEU A 53 7.27 -0.91 23.83
C LEU A 53 7.56 0.53 23.40
N GLN A 54 7.71 1.45 24.35
CA GLN A 54 8.04 2.84 24.03
C GLN A 54 9.45 2.95 23.46
N SER A 55 10.41 2.26 24.02
CA SER A 55 11.80 2.22 23.51
C SER A 55 11.85 1.68 22.06
N LEU A 56 11.05 0.64 21.75
CA LEU A 56 10.94 0.10 20.39
C LEU A 56 10.29 1.10 19.42
N ARG A 57 9.29 1.86 19.86
CA ARG A 57 8.68 2.93 19.05
C ARG A 57 9.69 4.02 18.70
N ASP A 58 10.44 4.48 19.69
CA ASP A 58 11.45 5.52 19.51
C ASP A 58 12.56 5.03 18.56
N LEU A 59 12.99 3.77 18.70
CA LEU A 59 13.93 3.14 17.78
C LEU A 59 13.37 3.09 16.34
N CYS A 60 12.12 2.68 16.18
CA CYS A 60 11.46 2.64 14.86
C CYS A 60 11.36 4.04 14.24
N GLU A 61 11.06 5.06 15.04
CA GLU A 61 11.04 6.46 14.59
C GLU A 61 12.42 6.90 14.08
N HIS A 62 13.46 6.68 14.87
CA HIS A 62 14.84 7.01 14.48
C HIS A 62 15.31 6.28 13.22
N VAL A 63 14.99 4.98 13.08
CA VAL A 63 15.32 4.21 11.88
C VAL A 63 14.61 4.80 10.67
N ARG A 64 13.34 5.16 10.80
CA ARG A 64 12.55 5.76 9.71
C ARG A 64 13.10 7.14 9.32
N GLN A 65 13.38 8.00 10.28
CA GLN A 65 13.96 9.33 10.04
C GLN A 65 15.31 9.20 9.33
N ARG A 66 16.18 8.29 9.78
CA ARG A 66 17.46 8.02 9.14
C ARG A 66 17.29 7.51 7.70
N SER A 67 16.33 6.64 7.47
CA SER A 67 16.05 6.12 6.11
C SER A 67 15.56 7.22 5.18
N LEU A 68 14.65 8.08 5.65
CA LEU A 68 14.14 9.21 4.88
C LEU A 68 15.23 10.25 4.58
N SER A 69 16.11 10.55 5.55
CA SER A 69 17.21 11.50 5.34
C SER A 69 18.24 11.02 4.31
N LYS A 70 18.34 9.70 4.10
CA LYS A 70 19.25 9.08 3.12
C LYS A 70 18.55 8.64 1.83
N LEU A 71 17.24 8.86 1.74
CA LEU A 71 16.43 8.33 0.64
C LEU A 71 16.99 8.67 -0.75
N PRO A 72 17.39 9.91 -1.06
CA PRO A 72 17.97 10.22 -2.37
C PRO A 72 19.18 9.34 -2.71
N THR A 73 20.15 9.27 -1.81
CA THR A 73 21.36 8.44 -2.02
C THR A 73 21.03 6.94 -2.13
N LEU A 74 20.05 6.46 -1.37
CA LEU A 74 19.63 5.06 -1.43
C LEU A 74 18.93 4.74 -2.77
N LEU A 75 18.17 5.68 -3.31
CA LEU A 75 17.53 5.53 -4.61
C LEU A 75 18.56 5.53 -5.75
N GLU A 76 19.54 6.41 -5.70
CA GLU A 76 20.66 6.42 -6.67
C GLU A 76 21.44 5.09 -6.64
N GLN A 77 21.76 4.58 -5.45
CA GLN A 77 22.42 3.27 -5.30
C GLN A 77 21.56 2.12 -5.82
N LEU A 78 20.25 2.18 -5.56
CA LEU A 78 19.30 1.18 -6.05
C LEU A 78 19.29 1.14 -7.57
N GLU A 79 19.14 2.30 -8.21
CA GLU A 79 19.15 2.41 -9.68
C GLU A 79 20.46 1.89 -10.28
N GLU A 80 21.60 2.31 -9.73
CA GLU A 80 22.91 1.85 -10.19
C GLU A 80 23.04 0.32 -10.10
N ASN A 81 22.68 -0.27 -8.95
CA ASN A 81 22.79 -1.70 -8.72
C ASN A 81 21.82 -2.51 -9.60
N LEU A 82 20.60 -2.06 -9.75
CA LEU A 82 19.62 -2.71 -10.61
C LEU A 82 20.03 -2.63 -12.08
N THR A 83 20.55 -1.50 -12.53
CA THR A 83 21.03 -1.31 -13.91
C THR A 83 22.23 -2.22 -14.21
N LYS A 84 23.17 -2.39 -13.28
CA LYS A 84 24.28 -3.35 -13.41
C LYS A 84 23.79 -4.80 -13.57
N LEU A 85 22.65 -5.13 -13.01
CA LEU A 85 22.01 -6.45 -13.14
C LEU A 85 21.13 -6.57 -14.40
N GLY A 86 21.09 -5.56 -15.25
CA GLY A 86 20.29 -5.55 -16.47
C GLY A 86 18.81 -5.22 -16.26
N VAL A 87 18.43 -4.76 -15.07
CA VAL A 87 17.08 -4.30 -14.79
C VAL A 87 16.91 -2.87 -15.31
N LYS A 88 15.79 -2.60 -15.95
CA LYS A 88 15.42 -1.24 -16.37
C LYS A 88 14.65 -0.59 -15.22
N VAL A 89 15.17 0.52 -14.73
CA VAL A 89 14.53 1.36 -13.72
C VAL A 89 13.80 2.49 -14.43
N HIS A 90 12.57 2.76 -14.02
CA HIS A 90 11.76 3.85 -14.54
C HIS A 90 11.36 4.76 -13.38
N TRP A 91 11.41 6.05 -13.61
CA TRP A 91 10.97 7.09 -12.67
C TRP A 91 9.69 7.73 -13.19
N ALA A 92 8.78 8.03 -12.30
CA ALA A 92 7.54 8.74 -12.61
C ALA A 92 7.25 9.75 -11.49
N GLU A 93 6.94 10.98 -11.85
CA GLU A 93 6.61 12.03 -10.90
C GLU A 93 5.10 12.07 -10.59
N THR A 94 4.29 11.50 -11.47
CA THR A 94 2.83 11.48 -11.34
C THR A 94 2.26 10.08 -11.53
N PRO A 95 1.07 9.80 -10.94
CA PRO A 95 0.32 8.57 -11.20
C PRO A 95 0.07 8.30 -12.68
N ALA A 96 -0.30 9.34 -13.44
CA ALA A 96 -0.56 9.23 -14.87
C ALA A 96 0.68 8.79 -15.65
N GLU A 97 1.83 9.38 -15.37
CA GLU A 97 3.11 9.01 -15.99
C GLU A 97 3.50 7.56 -15.64
N ALA A 98 3.31 7.13 -14.39
CA ALA A 98 3.56 5.75 -13.99
C ALA A 98 2.68 4.75 -14.78
N CYS A 99 1.40 5.06 -14.94
CA CYS A 99 0.46 4.23 -15.72
C CYS A 99 0.86 4.21 -17.20
N GLU A 100 1.28 5.33 -17.78
CA GLU A 100 1.72 5.43 -19.17
C GLU A 100 2.97 4.57 -19.42
N ILE A 101 3.98 4.67 -18.56
CA ILE A 101 5.20 3.83 -18.63
C ILE A 101 4.84 2.34 -18.62
N ILE A 102 3.96 1.93 -17.71
CA ILE A 102 3.52 0.53 -17.59
C ILE A 102 2.76 0.09 -18.84
N HIS A 103 1.85 0.94 -19.33
CA HIS A 103 1.09 0.66 -20.56
C HIS A 103 2.02 0.48 -21.76
N ASP A 104 3.03 1.32 -21.92
CA ASP A 104 4.00 1.25 -22.99
C ASP A 104 4.83 -0.03 -22.95
N ILE A 105 5.26 -0.44 -21.74
CA ILE A 105 5.97 -1.71 -21.54
C ILE A 105 5.11 -2.91 -21.99
N ILE A 106 3.83 -2.92 -21.62
CA ILE A 106 2.88 -3.97 -21.97
C ILE A 106 2.66 -4.00 -23.48
N THR A 107 2.43 -2.83 -24.07
CA THR A 107 2.17 -2.67 -25.51
C THR A 107 3.38 -3.10 -26.34
N ALA A 108 4.60 -2.71 -25.94
CA ALA A 108 5.84 -3.12 -26.59
C ALA A 108 6.07 -4.64 -26.58
N LYS A 109 5.45 -5.35 -25.63
CA LYS A 109 5.47 -6.83 -25.54
C LYS A 109 4.27 -7.51 -26.18
N ASN A 110 3.38 -6.77 -26.85
CA ASN A 110 2.10 -7.26 -27.37
C ASN A 110 1.25 -7.95 -26.28
N GLY A 111 1.36 -7.48 -25.03
CA GLY A 111 0.65 -8.03 -23.88
C GLY A 111 -0.86 -7.80 -24.00
N LYS A 112 -1.64 -8.88 -23.86
CA LYS A 112 -3.13 -8.82 -23.89
C LYS A 112 -3.74 -8.94 -22.51
N LEU A 113 -2.95 -9.35 -21.54
CA LEU A 113 -3.37 -9.54 -20.16
C LEU A 113 -2.23 -9.18 -19.23
N MET A 114 -2.53 -8.39 -18.20
CA MET A 114 -1.64 -8.10 -17.10
C MET A 114 -2.22 -8.69 -15.82
N VAL A 115 -1.38 -9.32 -15.02
CA VAL A 115 -1.73 -9.82 -13.68
C VAL A 115 -0.82 -9.12 -12.68
N LYS A 116 -1.42 -8.59 -11.61
CA LYS A 116 -0.68 -7.97 -10.51
C LYS A 116 -1.03 -8.64 -9.19
N GLY A 117 -0.08 -8.66 -8.26
CA GLY A 117 -0.35 -8.99 -6.86
C GLY A 117 -1.11 -7.86 -6.17
N LYS A 118 -1.43 -8.06 -4.88
CA LYS A 118 -2.02 -7.00 -4.06
C LYS A 118 -0.96 -5.93 -3.81
N SER A 119 -1.07 -4.79 -4.48
CA SER A 119 -0.20 -3.63 -4.33
C SER A 119 -1.06 -2.41 -4.05
N MET A 120 -0.89 -1.81 -2.87
CA MET A 120 -1.61 -0.60 -2.50
C MET A 120 -1.22 0.58 -3.39
N VAL A 121 0.06 0.66 -3.78
CA VAL A 121 0.56 1.71 -4.69
C VAL A 121 -0.13 1.61 -6.06
N SER A 122 -0.26 0.41 -6.62
CA SER A 122 -0.94 0.24 -7.92
C SER A 122 -2.46 0.50 -7.85
N GLU A 123 -3.06 0.38 -6.65
CA GLU A 123 -4.45 0.79 -6.42
C GLU A 123 -4.56 2.32 -6.28
N GLU A 124 -3.59 2.95 -5.63
CA GLU A 124 -3.53 4.41 -5.44
C GLU A 124 -3.35 5.18 -6.75
N ILE A 125 -2.52 4.66 -7.66
CA ILE A 125 -2.32 5.26 -8.99
C ILE A 125 -3.39 4.84 -10.01
N GLU A 126 -4.39 4.04 -9.62
CA GLU A 126 -5.48 3.53 -10.49
C GLU A 126 -5.00 2.72 -11.71
N LEU A 127 -3.92 1.94 -11.52
CA LEU A 127 -3.34 1.09 -12.57
C LEU A 127 -4.27 -0.05 -12.98
#